data_3798d92284c4de4c07f3fbf81eadd0a4
#
_entry.id   3798d92284c4de4c07f3fbf81eadd0a4
#
_cell.length_a   1.000
_cell.length_b   1.000
_cell.length_c   1.000
_cell.angle_alpha   90.00
_cell.angle_beta   90.00
_cell.angle_gamma   90.00
#
_symmetry.space_group_name_H-M   'P 1'
#
loop_
_entity.id
_entity.type
_entity.pdbx_description
1 polymer ?
#
loop_
_entity_poly.entity_id
_entity_poly.type
_entity_poly.pdbx_seq_one_letter_code
_entity_poly.pdbx_strand_id
1 'polypeptide(L)'
;MDCTGQIFDVERFSTVDGPGIRTVAFLKGCNLHCDWCHNPEGYQTGPQLMYDETQCMRCGGCVQVCPRQVHRLDGDTHRMDWKRCIACFRCAAVCPGGALKQAGKSWTAEELCRELLQDLPFFQESGGGVTLSGGEVMCQQEFAGQV
;
A
#
# COMPACT_ATOMS: atom_id res chain seq x y z
N MET A 1 6.53 14.78 -19.21
CA MET A 1 5.52 13.80 -18.73
C MET A 1 5.87 13.56 -17.29
N ASP A 2 4.92 13.77 -16.38
CA ASP A 2 5.18 13.54 -14.95
C ASP A 2 5.35 12.04 -14.73
N CYS A 3 6.53 11.64 -14.26
CA CYS A 3 6.78 10.26 -13.90
C CYS A 3 5.93 9.90 -12.69
N THR A 4 5.22 8.79 -12.76
CA THR A 4 4.37 8.31 -11.66
C THR A 4 4.88 6.99 -11.13
N GLY A 5 4.83 6.82 -9.81
CA GLY A 5 5.16 5.57 -9.13
C GLY A 5 3.98 5.01 -8.36
N GLN A 6 4.04 3.72 -8.09
CA GLN A 6 3.07 3.02 -7.26
C GLN A 6 3.60 2.88 -5.85
N ILE A 7 2.92 3.50 -4.89
CA ILE A 7 3.25 3.47 -3.46
C ILE A 7 2.12 2.76 -2.72
N PHE A 8 2.42 1.81 -1.86
CA PHE A 8 1.38 1.16 -1.07
C PHE A 8 1.28 1.66 0.36
N ASP A 9 2.36 2.25 0.90
CA ASP A 9 2.33 2.87 2.22
C ASP A 9 3.38 3.96 2.37
N VAL A 10 3.15 4.88 3.31
CA VAL A 10 4.12 5.89 3.76
C VAL A 10 4.13 5.86 5.29
N GLU A 11 5.17 5.30 5.87
CA GLU A 11 5.37 5.20 7.32
C GLU A 11 6.23 6.36 7.81
N ARG A 12 5.70 7.11 8.76
CA ARG A 12 6.38 8.25 9.37
C ARG A 12 7.01 7.85 10.69
N PHE A 13 8.06 8.56 11.08
CA PHE A 13 8.75 8.42 12.36
C PHE A 13 9.39 7.03 12.57
N SER A 14 9.81 6.35 11.52
CA SER A 14 10.59 5.12 11.65
C SER A 14 11.97 5.41 12.26
N THR A 15 12.38 4.56 13.20
CA THR A 15 13.69 4.60 13.86
C THR A 15 14.55 3.36 13.57
N VAL A 16 14.04 2.47 12.70
CA VAL A 16 14.68 1.19 12.36
C VAL A 16 15.14 1.10 10.90
N ASP A 17 14.77 2.07 10.07
CA ASP A 17 15.04 2.07 8.63
C ASP A 17 16.22 2.97 8.23
N GLY A 18 17.13 3.21 9.16
CA GLY A 18 18.34 3.99 8.96
C GLY A 18 18.62 4.96 10.12
N PRO A 19 19.66 5.81 10.02
CA PRO A 19 20.00 6.77 11.06
C PRO A 19 18.90 7.82 11.27
N GLY A 20 18.70 8.22 12.54
CA GLY A 20 17.75 9.26 12.93
C GLY A 20 16.30 8.88 12.75
N ILE A 21 15.41 9.88 12.76
CA ILE A 21 13.98 9.69 12.48
C ILE A 21 13.78 9.75 10.96
N ARG A 22 13.08 8.76 10.43
CA ARG A 22 12.90 8.64 8.97
C ARG A 22 11.43 8.53 8.58
N THR A 23 11.12 8.98 7.39
CA THR A 23 9.86 8.66 6.71
C THR A 23 10.16 7.68 5.58
N VAL A 24 9.47 6.55 5.59
CA VAL A 24 9.67 5.45 4.64
C VAL A 24 8.54 5.45 3.63
N ALA A 25 8.87 5.51 2.35
CA ALA A 25 7.90 5.29 1.28
C ALA A 25 8.06 3.86 0.74
N PHE A 26 6.98 3.08 0.79
CA PHE A 26 6.96 1.69 0.37
C PHE A 26 6.41 1.56 -1.05
N LEU A 27 7.31 1.26 -2.00
CA LEU A 27 7.00 1.12 -3.42
C LEU A 27 6.40 -0.26 -3.72
N LYS A 28 5.56 -0.34 -4.76
CA LYS A 28 5.03 -1.60 -5.29
C LYS A 28 5.84 -2.08 -6.48
N GLY A 29 5.80 -3.40 -6.69
CA GLY A 29 6.59 -4.09 -7.70
C GLY A 29 7.89 -4.65 -7.14
N CYS A 30 8.03 -5.97 -7.21
CA CYS A 30 9.24 -6.66 -6.79
C CYS A 30 9.45 -7.93 -7.63
N ASN A 31 10.67 -8.11 -8.09
CA ASN A 31 11.07 -9.28 -8.87
C ASN A 31 11.94 -10.28 -8.06
N LEU A 32 12.19 -9.99 -6.78
CA LEU A 32 13.11 -10.80 -5.95
C LEU A 32 12.43 -11.99 -5.27
N HIS A 33 11.17 -11.84 -4.81
CA HIS A 33 10.40 -12.90 -4.14
C HIS A 33 11.14 -13.60 -2.99
N CYS A 34 11.71 -12.81 -2.07
CA CYS A 34 12.48 -13.35 -0.93
C CYS A 34 11.58 -14.20 -0.01
N ASP A 35 12.08 -15.35 0.46
CA ASP A 35 11.34 -16.26 1.36
C ASP A 35 10.97 -15.59 2.70
N TRP A 36 11.74 -14.58 3.13
CA TRP A 36 11.54 -13.81 4.35
C TRP A 36 10.89 -12.44 4.13
N CYS A 37 10.15 -12.24 3.03
CA CYS A 37 9.60 -10.95 2.68
C CYS A 37 8.58 -10.47 3.73
N HIS A 38 8.81 -9.26 4.27
CA HIS A 38 7.90 -8.60 5.20
C HIS A 38 6.73 -7.87 4.50
N ASN A 39 6.87 -7.57 3.21
CA ASN A 39 5.93 -6.73 2.46
C ASN A 39 5.41 -7.46 1.21
N PRO A 40 4.69 -8.58 1.33
CA PRO A 40 4.20 -9.34 0.18
C PRO A 40 3.21 -8.54 -0.69
N GLU A 41 2.56 -7.53 -0.14
CA GLU A 41 1.76 -6.54 -0.87
C GLU A 41 2.57 -5.69 -1.85
N GLY A 42 3.88 -5.66 -1.69
CA GLY A 42 4.83 -5.04 -2.61
C GLY A 42 5.12 -5.84 -3.88
N TYR A 43 4.74 -7.12 -3.99
CA TYR A 43 5.09 -7.93 -5.16
C TYR A 43 4.45 -7.46 -6.45
N GLN A 44 3.16 -7.16 -6.43
CA GLN A 44 2.45 -6.71 -7.62
C GLN A 44 2.69 -5.23 -7.88
N THR A 45 2.86 -4.87 -9.15
CA THR A 45 3.08 -3.47 -9.55
C THR A 45 1.84 -2.60 -9.47
N GLY A 46 0.66 -3.18 -9.71
CA GLY A 46 -0.61 -2.43 -9.69
C GLY A 46 -1.28 -2.37 -8.33
N PRO A 47 -2.28 -1.50 -8.16
CA PRO A 47 -3.12 -1.49 -6.97
C PRO A 47 -3.83 -2.83 -6.78
N GLN A 48 -3.95 -3.29 -5.53
CA GLN A 48 -4.61 -4.54 -5.20
C GLN A 48 -5.51 -4.38 -3.98
N LEU A 49 -6.55 -5.21 -3.91
CA LEU A 49 -7.41 -5.29 -2.74
C LEU A 49 -6.74 -6.14 -1.68
N MET A 50 -6.69 -5.63 -0.44
CA MET A 50 -6.24 -6.37 0.74
C MET A 50 -7.43 -6.68 1.62
N TYR A 51 -7.38 -7.81 2.33
CA TYR A 51 -8.41 -8.24 3.26
C TYR A 51 -7.81 -8.70 4.58
N ASP A 52 -8.30 -8.10 5.67
CA ASP A 52 -7.97 -8.48 7.04
C ASP A 52 -9.20 -9.09 7.70
N GLU A 53 -9.17 -10.41 7.90
CA GLU A 53 -10.28 -11.15 8.49
C GLU A 53 -10.58 -10.70 9.93
N THR A 54 -9.57 -10.28 10.67
CA THR A 54 -9.71 -9.88 12.08
C THR A 54 -10.56 -8.62 12.24
N GLN A 55 -10.58 -7.74 11.24
CA GLN A 55 -11.36 -6.51 11.23
C GLN A 55 -12.73 -6.68 10.55
N CYS A 56 -13.04 -7.87 10.03
CA CYS A 56 -14.28 -8.09 9.29
C CYS A 56 -15.49 -8.20 10.23
N MET A 57 -16.39 -7.22 10.12
CA MET A 57 -17.66 -7.18 10.87
C MET A 57 -18.76 -8.02 10.25
N ARG A 58 -18.53 -8.69 9.12
CA ARG A 58 -19.49 -9.55 8.38
C ARG A 58 -20.80 -8.83 8.02
N CYS A 59 -20.75 -7.51 7.83
CA CYS A 59 -21.93 -6.67 7.57
C CYS A 59 -22.55 -6.86 6.17
N GLY A 60 -21.90 -7.55 5.25
CA GLY A 60 -22.42 -7.85 3.91
C GLY A 60 -22.34 -6.71 2.90
N GLY A 61 -21.90 -5.51 3.27
CA GLY A 61 -21.82 -4.35 2.37
C GLY A 61 -20.98 -4.64 1.11
N CYS A 62 -19.85 -5.34 1.26
CA CYS A 62 -18.97 -5.73 0.16
C CYS A 62 -19.65 -6.68 -0.85
N VAL A 63 -20.54 -7.57 -0.38
CA VAL A 63 -21.31 -8.49 -1.24
C VAL A 63 -22.26 -7.71 -2.14
N GLN A 64 -22.92 -6.68 -1.58
CA GLN A 64 -23.92 -5.88 -2.31
C GLN A 64 -23.31 -5.01 -3.41
N VAL A 65 -22.11 -4.45 -3.17
CA VAL A 65 -21.51 -3.47 -4.10
C VAL A 65 -20.56 -4.09 -5.13
N CYS A 66 -20.21 -5.37 -4.96
CA CYS A 66 -19.22 -6.00 -5.84
C CYS A 66 -19.82 -6.40 -7.20
N PRO A 67 -19.44 -5.73 -8.33
CA PRO A 67 -20.01 -6.04 -9.64
C PRO A 67 -19.57 -7.41 -10.17
N ARG A 68 -18.52 -7.99 -9.59
CA ARG A 68 -17.96 -9.29 -9.98
C ARG A 68 -18.30 -10.41 -9.00
N GLN A 69 -19.11 -10.12 -7.98
CA GLN A 69 -19.53 -11.10 -6.97
C GLN A 69 -18.33 -11.86 -6.35
N VAL A 70 -17.28 -11.12 -6.02
CA VAL A 70 -16.05 -11.65 -5.41
C VAL A 70 -16.33 -12.16 -3.99
N HIS A 71 -17.19 -11.45 -3.27
CA HIS A 71 -17.46 -11.69 -1.84
C HIS A 71 -18.66 -12.59 -1.63
N ARG A 72 -18.55 -13.51 -0.67
CA ARG A 72 -19.62 -14.35 -0.19
C ARG A 72 -19.55 -14.47 1.32
N LEU A 73 -20.69 -14.43 1.99
CA LEU A 73 -20.82 -14.72 3.41
C LEU A 73 -21.50 -16.08 3.56
N ASP A 74 -20.81 -17.03 4.20
CA ASP A 74 -21.31 -18.35 4.55
C ASP A 74 -21.36 -18.43 6.09
N GLY A 75 -22.51 -18.08 6.68
CA GLY A 75 -22.62 -17.90 8.14
C GLY A 75 -21.65 -16.84 8.65
N ASP A 76 -20.78 -17.23 9.57
CA ASP A 76 -19.76 -16.34 10.15
C ASP A 76 -18.45 -16.27 9.34
N THR A 77 -18.41 -16.86 8.15
CA THR A 77 -17.21 -16.88 7.33
C THR A 77 -17.37 -15.98 6.11
N HIS A 78 -16.43 -15.04 5.92
CA HIS A 78 -16.34 -14.27 4.70
C HIS A 78 -15.34 -14.93 3.74
N ARG A 79 -15.80 -15.33 2.57
CA ARG A 79 -15.01 -15.94 1.51
C ARG A 79 -14.86 -15.01 0.33
N MET A 80 -13.73 -15.07 -0.36
CA MET A 80 -13.42 -14.25 -1.51
C MET A 80 -12.91 -15.10 -2.68
N ASP A 81 -13.50 -14.92 -3.85
CA ASP A 81 -12.96 -15.44 -5.10
C ASP A 81 -12.06 -14.38 -5.75
N TRP A 82 -10.80 -14.40 -5.37
CA TRP A 82 -9.77 -13.45 -5.82
C TRP A 82 -9.59 -13.44 -7.34
N LYS A 83 -9.84 -14.55 -8.03
CA LYS A 83 -9.70 -14.65 -9.50
C LYS A 83 -10.68 -13.76 -10.25
N ARG A 84 -11.81 -13.44 -9.62
CA ARG A 84 -12.83 -12.56 -10.18
C ARG A 84 -12.62 -11.08 -9.86
N CYS A 85 -11.69 -10.77 -8.96
CA CYS A 85 -11.45 -9.40 -8.51
C CYS A 85 -10.80 -8.57 -9.63
N ILE A 86 -11.40 -7.41 -9.93
CA ILE A 86 -10.91 -6.44 -10.90
C ILE A 86 -10.30 -5.19 -10.23
N ALA A 87 -10.05 -5.25 -8.93
CA ALA A 87 -9.47 -4.17 -8.14
C ALA A 87 -10.19 -2.81 -8.31
N CYS A 88 -11.53 -2.82 -8.36
CA CYS A 88 -12.32 -1.58 -8.47
C CYS A 88 -12.54 -0.86 -7.14
N PHE A 89 -12.17 -1.45 -6.03
CA PHE A 89 -12.17 -0.94 -4.64
C PHE A 89 -13.52 -0.46 -4.09
N ARG A 90 -14.64 -0.70 -4.77
CA ARG A 90 -15.98 -0.32 -4.27
C ARG A 90 -16.28 -0.95 -2.91
N CYS A 91 -15.83 -2.19 -2.69
CA CYS A 91 -15.98 -2.90 -1.43
C CYS A 91 -15.15 -2.29 -0.29
N ALA A 92 -13.97 -1.77 -0.60
CA ALA A 92 -13.14 -1.05 0.37
C ALA A 92 -13.79 0.27 0.80
N ALA A 93 -14.40 1.01 -0.15
CA ALA A 93 -15.06 2.28 0.14
C ALA A 93 -16.27 2.15 1.08
N VAL A 94 -16.93 0.99 1.11
CA VAL A 94 -18.13 0.75 1.96
C VAL A 94 -17.84 -0.11 3.19
N CYS A 95 -16.58 -0.49 3.44
CA CYS A 95 -16.21 -1.36 4.55
C CYS A 95 -16.08 -0.56 5.85
N PRO A 96 -17.04 -0.64 6.80
CA PRO A 96 -17.02 0.18 8.00
C PRO A 96 -15.91 -0.21 8.98
N GLY A 97 -15.54 -1.49 9.01
CA GLY A 97 -14.45 -2.01 9.85
C GLY A 97 -13.05 -1.84 9.24
N GLY A 98 -12.95 -1.31 8.01
CA GLY A 98 -11.65 -1.20 7.33
C GLY A 98 -10.98 -2.53 7.01
N ALA A 99 -11.74 -3.64 7.05
CA ALA A 99 -11.23 -4.98 6.73
C ALA A 99 -10.79 -5.12 5.27
N LEU A 100 -11.38 -4.33 4.38
CA LEU A 100 -11.03 -4.27 2.97
C LEU A 100 -10.35 -2.92 2.68
N LYS A 101 -9.14 -2.97 2.16
CA LYS A 101 -8.31 -1.80 1.87
C LYS A 101 -7.70 -1.89 0.48
N GLN A 102 -7.47 -0.74 -0.12
CA GLN A 102 -6.65 -0.64 -1.32
C GLN A 102 -5.18 -0.56 -0.91
N ALA A 103 -4.35 -1.49 -1.39
CA ALA A 103 -2.90 -1.39 -1.33
C ALA A 103 -2.37 -0.92 -2.68
N GLY A 104 -1.68 0.19 -2.66
CA GLY A 104 -1.14 0.83 -3.85
C GLY A 104 -2.01 1.96 -4.38
N LYS A 105 -1.35 3.09 -4.57
CA LYS A 105 -1.87 4.31 -5.17
C LYS A 105 -0.81 4.89 -6.09
N SER A 106 -1.22 5.47 -7.20
CA SER A 106 -0.32 6.19 -8.08
C SER A 106 0.00 7.57 -7.48
N TRP A 107 1.27 7.91 -7.47
CA TRP A 107 1.82 9.20 -7.02
C TRP A 107 2.69 9.79 -8.10
N THR A 108 2.64 11.09 -8.29
CA THR A 108 3.72 11.80 -8.98
C THR A 108 4.91 11.97 -8.03
N ALA A 109 6.12 12.14 -8.56
CA ALA A 109 7.29 12.39 -7.74
C ALA A 109 7.11 13.66 -6.88
N GLU A 110 6.50 14.70 -7.43
CA GLU A 110 6.21 15.95 -6.70
C GLU A 110 5.25 15.74 -5.53
N GLU A 111 4.16 14.96 -5.73
CA GLU A 111 3.21 14.64 -4.66
C GLU A 111 3.89 13.88 -3.53
N LEU A 112 4.71 12.87 -3.87
CA LEU A 112 5.44 12.09 -2.88
C LEU A 112 6.48 12.95 -2.14
N CYS A 113 7.28 13.75 -2.84
CA CYS A 113 8.23 14.66 -2.20
C CYS A 113 7.54 15.62 -1.23
N ARG A 114 6.39 16.18 -1.62
CA ARG A 114 5.61 17.07 -0.74
C ARG A 114 5.13 16.36 0.52
N GLU A 115 4.71 15.11 0.41
CA GLU A 115 4.31 14.29 1.56
C GLU A 115 5.50 13.99 2.48
N LEU A 116 6.63 13.58 1.91
CA LEU A 116 7.85 13.23 2.65
C LEU A 116 8.47 14.45 3.37
N LEU A 117 8.46 15.60 2.73
CA LEU A 117 9.05 16.84 3.27
C LEU A 117 8.24 17.47 4.42
N GLN A 118 7.04 16.99 4.72
CA GLN A 118 6.30 17.42 5.92
C GLN A 118 7.08 17.10 7.21
N ASP A 119 7.95 16.10 7.19
CA ASP A 119 8.76 15.69 8.34
C ASP A 119 10.18 16.28 8.35
N LEU A 120 10.47 17.21 7.46
CA LEU A 120 11.79 17.84 7.34
C LEU A 120 12.38 18.37 8.67
N PRO A 121 11.61 19.01 9.57
CA PRO A 121 12.16 19.45 10.87
C PRO A 121 12.70 18.29 11.71
N PHE A 122 12.04 17.14 11.69
CA PHE A 122 12.47 15.94 12.42
C PHE A 122 13.73 15.33 11.80
N PHE A 123 13.85 15.37 10.47
CA PHE A 123 15.05 14.91 9.78
C PHE A 123 16.26 15.75 10.16
N GLN A 124 16.12 17.07 10.20
CA GLN A 124 17.19 18.01 10.55
C GLN A 124 17.63 17.85 12.00
N GLU A 125 16.69 17.68 12.93
CA GLU A 125 16.95 17.53 14.36
C GLU A 125 17.65 16.20 14.70
N SER A 126 17.24 15.10 14.05
CA SER A 126 17.70 13.76 14.38
C SER A 126 18.86 13.24 13.50
N GLY A 127 19.23 13.96 12.44
CA GLY A 127 20.12 13.45 11.40
C GLY A 127 19.50 12.34 10.56
N GLY A 128 18.17 12.31 10.50
CA GLY A 128 17.39 11.35 9.74
C GLY A 128 17.16 11.74 8.27
N GLY A 129 16.04 11.29 7.70
CA GLY A 129 15.71 11.59 6.31
C GLY A 129 14.65 10.68 5.73
N VAL A 130 14.70 10.45 4.42
CA VAL A 130 13.77 9.58 3.69
C VAL A 130 14.41 8.23 3.40
N THR A 131 13.60 7.16 3.44
CA THR A 131 13.98 5.84 2.97
C THR A 131 12.96 5.38 1.93
N LEU A 132 13.43 4.93 0.77
CA LEU A 132 12.62 4.26 -0.24
C LEU A 132 12.77 2.75 -0.04
N SER A 133 11.66 2.05 0.16
CA SER A 133 11.61 0.62 0.48
C SER A 133 10.38 -0.02 -0.16
N GLY A 134 9.87 -1.13 0.41
CA GLY A 134 8.64 -1.80 0.01
C GLY A 134 8.92 -3.02 -0.85
N GLY A 135 8.59 -2.97 -2.13
CA GLY A 135 9.04 -3.91 -3.14
C GLY A 135 10.50 -3.66 -3.51
N GLU A 136 10.89 -3.88 -4.76
CA GLU A 136 12.23 -3.53 -5.22
C GLU A 136 12.20 -2.12 -5.83
N VAL A 137 12.89 -1.18 -5.20
CA VAL A 137 12.91 0.24 -5.60
C VAL A 137 13.35 0.39 -7.07
N MET A 138 14.31 -0.43 -7.50
CA MET A 138 14.83 -0.39 -8.87
C MET A 138 13.83 -0.86 -9.92
N CYS A 139 12.72 -1.50 -9.53
CA CYS A 139 11.59 -1.75 -10.45
C CYS A 139 10.87 -0.47 -10.88
N GLN A 140 11.09 0.64 -10.16
CA GLN A 140 10.57 1.98 -10.46
C GLN A 140 11.69 3.03 -10.47
N GLN A 141 12.82 2.71 -11.08
CA GLN A 141 14.06 3.51 -11.00
C GLN A 141 13.90 4.96 -11.47
N GLU A 142 13.11 5.20 -12.52
CA GLU A 142 12.89 6.57 -13.04
C GLU A 142 12.13 7.42 -12.03
N PHE A 143 11.09 6.85 -11.42
CA PHE A 143 10.32 7.51 -10.37
C PHE A 143 11.16 7.74 -9.11
N ALA A 144 11.86 6.70 -8.64
CA ALA A 144 12.73 6.80 -7.48
C ALA A 144 13.86 7.83 -7.64
N GLY A 145 14.36 8.00 -8.87
CA GLY A 145 15.39 8.99 -9.18
C GLY A 145 14.88 10.43 -9.25
N GLN A 146 13.56 10.65 -9.27
CA GLN A 146 12.92 11.97 -9.25
C GLN A 146 12.46 12.38 -7.84
N VAL A 147 12.33 11.43 -6.94
CA VAL A 147 12.00 11.62 -5.53
C VAL A 147 13.28 11.93 -4.72
#